data_6b7680c8f559e391adcbe4d829067b2f
#
_entry.id   6b7680c8f559e391adcbe4d829067b2f
#
_cell.length_a   1.000
_cell.length_b   1.000
_cell.length_c   1.000
_cell.angle_alpha   90.00
_cell.angle_beta   90.00
_cell.angle_gamma   90.00
#
_symmetry.space_group_name_H-M   'P 1'
#
loop_
_entity.id
_entity.type
_entity.pdbx_description
1 polymer ?
#
loop_
_entity_poly.entity_id
_entity_poly.type
_entity_poly.pdbx_seq_one_letter_code
_entity_poly.pdbx_strand_id
1 'polypeptide(L)'
;MEDHDDSRGAGGRARRRWLRPLLRWGLLALALALVAHLLAGVEWVELAARLAAAQPAWIAAAVVLLLARFLIWTWRWRLAVGRLETPPGLLPLHWMVMASVVINHITPTARVIGGVMRARYLARRTGGTAGRAFGGVLFDQLVHQATMTAVTVLGVIAAGFAVGRHRLAWWSLIGLTLAAAVAAALWLRWRAREGGGLDRLARYLAERAGADGPARRAFAHGRHAIDALSVLLEDGRLIAAALALGGFYALVNAASQWAVFHALGQQPGFLIVLAAVSLGMAAGALAGTPGGVGATEAAMIGAFVLFGVDRVDATAASLLYRGLHYATVLAVGSPALVWLELKRRATQPAAADDARLGGASAEPKAPDSGEGPPQDRRSPVPGHRSPADR
;
A
#
# COMPACT_ATOMS: atom_id res chain seq x y z
N MET A 1 20.67 -45.19 -18.05
CA MET A 1 20.64 -45.13 -16.57
C MET A 1 20.54 -43.65 -16.18
N GLU A 2 19.47 -43.01 -16.66
CA GLU A 2 19.15 -41.57 -16.47
C GLU A 2 17.62 -41.44 -16.46
N ASP A 3 17.00 -41.73 -15.31
CA ASP A 3 15.53 -41.50 -15.17
C ASP A 3 15.08 -41.47 -13.69
N HIS A 4 15.88 -40.82 -12.82
CA HIS A 4 15.53 -40.85 -11.38
C HIS A 4 15.57 -39.47 -10.66
N ASP A 5 15.65 -38.31 -11.37
CA ASP A 5 15.79 -37.02 -10.66
C ASP A 5 14.58 -36.05 -10.84
N ASP A 6 13.59 -36.36 -11.66
CA ASP A 6 12.45 -35.45 -11.89
C ASP A 6 11.30 -35.54 -10.87
N SER A 7 11.28 -36.56 -10.02
CA SER A 7 10.19 -36.79 -9.05
C SER A 7 10.31 -35.93 -7.78
N ARG A 8 11.48 -35.42 -7.44
CA ARG A 8 11.71 -34.58 -6.23
C ARG A 8 11.30 -33.14 -6.37
N GLY A 9 11.23 -32.63 -7.60
CA GLY A 9 10.83 -31.23 -7.88
C GLY A 9 9.32 -30.99 -7.90
N ALA A 10 8.51 -32.02 -8.16
CA ALA A 10 7.06 -31.89 -8.27
C ALA A 10 6.36 -31.84 -6.90
N GLY A 11 6.83 -32.63 -5.94
CA GLY A 11 6.25 -32.70 -4.59
C GLY A 11 6.42 -31.39 -3.78
N GLY A 12 7.56 -30.70 -3.96
CA GLY A 12 7.83 -29.42 -3.27
C GLY A 12 6.98 -28.25 -3.78
N ARG A 13 6.65 -28.24 -5.06
CA ARG A 13 5.81 -27.20 -5.70
C ARG A 13 4.33 -27.39 -5.35
N ALA A 14 3.84 -28.61 -5.29
CA ALA A 14 2.46 -28.92 -4.89
C ALA A 14 2.22 -28.58 -3.41
N ARG A 15 3.13 -28.94 -2.50
CA ARG A 15 3.04 -28.63 -1.07
C ARG A 15 3.02 -27.13 -0.79
N ARG A 16 3.81 -26.32 -1.50
CA ARG A 16 3.78 -24.83 -1.39
C ARG A 16 2.48 -24.21 -1.87
N ARG A 17 1.77 -24.84 -2.79
CA ARG A 17 0.52 -24.31 -3.36
C ARG A 17 -0.64 -24.38 -2.36
N TRP A 18 -0.67 -25.40 -1.49
CA TRP A 18 -1.70 -25.58 -0.45
C TRP A 18 -1.38 -24.84 0.87
N LEU A 19 -0.11 -24.63 1.18
CA LEU A 19 0.29 -23.93 2.41
C LEU A 19 -0.14 -22.45 2.42
N ARG A 20 -0.14 -21.78 1.27
CA ARG A 20 -0.52 -20.36 1.17
C ARG A 20 -1.99 -20.10 1.52
N PRO A 21 -2.98 -20.81 0.96
CA PRO A 21 -4.39 -20.63 1.37
C PRO A 21 -4.62 -21.08 2.82
N LEU A 22 -4.02 -22.19 3.28
CA LEU A 22 -4.13 -22.64 4.67
C LEU A 22 -3.59 -21.59 5.66
N LEU A 23 -2.46 -20.97 5.37
CA LEU A 23 -1.90 -19.91 6.21
C LEU A 23 -2.83 -18.68 6.24
N ARG A 24 -3.42 -18.31 5.10
CA ARG A 24 -4.36 -17.17 5.02
C ARG A 24 -5.64 -17.42 5.82
N TRP A 25 -6.24 -18.57 5.62
CA TRP A 25 -7.46 -18.96 6.35
C TRP A 25 -7.18 -19.19 7.83
N GLY A 26 -6.02 -19.74 8.19
CA GLY A 26 -5.56 -19.89 9.56
C GLY A 26 -5.37 -18.54 10.27
N LEU A 27 -4.73 -17.57 9.61
CA LEU A 27 -4.58 -16.20 10.15
C LEU A 27 -5.94 -15.49 10.30
N LEU A 28 -6.83 -15.66 9.33
CA LEU A 28 -8.18 -15.09 9.43
C LEU A 28 -8.96 -15.74 10.57
N ALA A 29 -8.93 -17.07 10.69
CA ALA A 29 -9.58 -17.80 11.78
C ALA A 29 -9.02 -17.39 13.15
N LEU A 30 -7.69 -17.25 13.26
CA LEU A 30 -7.04 -16.76 14.47
C LEU A 30 -7.47 -15.34 14.82
N ALA A 31 -7.52 -14.45 13.83
CA ALA A 31 -7.97 -13.07 14.02
C ALA A 31 -9.44 -13.02 14.48
N LEU A 32 -10.31 -13.83 13.86
CA LEU A 32 -11.73 -13.93 14.27
C LEU A 32 -11.88 -14.55 15.65
N ALA A 33 -11.11 -15.59 15.97
CA ALA A 33 -11.12 -16.22 17.31
C ALA A 33 -10.64 -15.23 18.38
N LEU A 34 -9.61 -14.42 18.08
CA LEU A 34 -9.13 -13.39 18.99
C LEU A 34 -10.17 -12.29 19.22
N VAL A 35 -10.86 -11.85 18.16
CA VAL A 35 -11.99 -10.90 18.28
C VAL A 35 -13.11 -11.52 19.10
N ALA A 36 -13.51 -12.75 18.80
CA ALA A 36 -14.55 -13.45 19.55
C ALA A 36 -14.19 -13.59 21.04
N HIS A 37 -12.95 -13.93 21.36
CA HIS A 37 -12.45 -13.99 22.73
C HIS A 37 -12.48 -12.61 23.43
N LEU A 38 -12.09 -11.55 22.73
CA LEU A 38 -12.17 -10.18 23.28
C LEU A 38 -13.59 -9.73 23.53
N LEU A 39 -14.52 -10.12 22.67
CA LEU A 39 -15.93 -9.76 22.76
C LEU A 39 -16.73 -10.68 23.71
N ALA A 40 -16.26 -11.90 23.99
CA ALA A 40 -16.94 -12.88 24.85
C ALA A 40 -17.13 -12.41 26.31
N GLY A 41 -16.34 -11.45 26.77
CA GLY A 41 -16.48 -10.87 28.11
C GLY A 41 -17.08 -9.46 28.13
N VAL A 42 -17.72 -9.03 27.02
CA VAL A 42 -18.31 -7.69 26.93
C VAL A 42 -19.79 -7.75 27.31
N GLU A 43 -20.19 -6.92 28.24
CA GLU A 43 -21.58 -6.69 28.58
C GLU A 43 -22.24 -5.82 27.49
N TRP A 44 -22.91 -6.46 26.56
CA TRP A 44 -23.46 -5.80 25.36
C TRP A 44 -24.48 -4.70 25.69
N VAL A 45 -25.24 -4.86 26.79
CA VAL A 45 -26.20 -3.87 27.24
C VAL A 45 -25.49 -2.61 27.74
N GLU A 46 -24.42 -2.77 28.53
CA GLU A 46 -23.61 -1.66 28.99
C GLU A 46 -22.88 -0.96 27.82
N LEU A 47 -22.31 -1.73 26.91
CA LEU A 47 -21.69 -1.20 25.69
C LEU A 47 -22.69 -0.36 24.87
N ALA A 48 -23.89 -0.87 24.65
CA ALA A 48 -24.94 -0.16 23.90
C ALA A 48 -25.37 1.13 24.61
N ALA A 49 -25.52 1.11 25.92
CA ALA A 49 -25.86 2.28 26.72
C ALA A 49 -24.76 3.37 26.63
N ARG A 50 -23.48 2.98 26.73
CA ARG A 50 -22.34 3.90 26.57
C ARG A 50 -22.28 4.52 25.16
N LEU A 51 -22.54 3.74 24.13
CA LEU A 51 -22.58 4.24 22.75
C LEU A 51 -23.75 5.19 22.52
N ALA A 52 -24.90 4.92 23.11
CA ALA A 52 -26.09 5.79 23.02
C ALA A 52 -25.91 7.13 23.79
N ALA A 53 -25.13 7.12 24.86
CA ALA A 53 -24.80 8.31 25.64
C ALA A 53 -23.63 9.14 25.05
N ALA A 54 -23.05 8.70 23.93
CA ALA A 54 -21.88 9.36 23.35
C ALA A 54 -22.18 10.80 22.91
N GLN A 55 -21.31 11.73 23.26
CA GLN A 55 -21.47 13.17 23.00
C GLN A 55 -21.24 13.50 21.51
N PRO A 56 -22.25 14.03 20.77
CA PRO A 56 -22.14 14.24 19.33
C PRO A 56 -21.03 15.20 18.90
N ALA A 57 -20.71 16.22 19.73
CA ALA A 57 -19.68 17.20 19.44
C ALA A 57 -18.28 16.53 19.32
N TRP A 58 -17.97 15.62 20.22
CA TRP A 58 -16.71 14.88 20.21
C TRP A 58 -16.67 13.84 19.06
N ILE A 59 -17.80 13.25 18.71
CA ILE A 59 -17.93 12.39 17.52
C ILE A 59 -17.62 13.20 16.24
N ALA A 60 -18.21 14.39 16.12
CA ALA A 60 -17.93 15.29 15.00
C ALA A 60 -16.43 15.68 14.95
N ALA A 61 -15.82 16.01 16.08
CA ALA A 61 -14.40 16.27 16.19
C ALA A 61 -13.56 15.06 15.74
N ALA A 62 -13.91 13.85 16.17
CA ALA A 62 -13.23 12.62 15.74
C ALA A 62 -13.31 12.43 14.22
N VAL A 63 -14.48 12.65 13.60
CA VAL A 63 -14.67 12.55 12.14
C VAL A 63 -13.84 13.60 11.40
N VAL A 64 -13.83 14.86 11.87
CA VAL A 64 -12.99 15.91 11.28
C VAL A 64 -11.51 15.54 11.33
N LEU A 65 -11.02 15.02 12.45
CA LEU A 65 -9.65 14.55 12.59
C LEU A 65 -9.35 13.33 11.70
N LEU A 66 -10.32 12.41 11.55
CA LEU A 66 -10.23 11.29 10.61
C LEU A 66 -10.10 11.76 9.15
N LEU A 67 -10.81 12.79 8.75
CA LEU A 67 -10.69 13.41 7.42
C LEU A 67 -9.36 14.13 7.27
N ALA A 68 -8.98 14.93 8.27
CA ALA A 68 -7.72 15.69 8.26
C ALA A 68 -6.50 14.78 8.07
N ARG A 69 -6.45 13.61 8.73
CA ARG A 69 -5.32 12.68 8.56
C ARG A 69 -5.17 12.17 7.12
N PHE A 70 -6.27 11.97 6.38
CA PHE A 70 -6.20 11.57 4.97
C PHE A 70 -5.67 12.69 4.08
N LEU A 71 -5.98 13.96 4.41
CA LEU A 71 -5.39 15.12 3.74
C LEU A 71 -3.88 15.22 4.02
N ILE A 72 -3.44 14.98 5.27
CA ILE A 72 -2.02 14.93 5.64
C ILE A 72 -1.31 13.83 4.85
N TRP A 73 -1.93 12.63 4.75
CA TRP A 73 -1.39 11.56 3.93
C TRP A 73 -1.27 11.95 2.46
N THR A 74 -2.30 12.59 1.91
CA THR A 74 -2.29 13.08 0.52
C THR A 74 -1.16 14.08 0.31
N TRP A 75 -0.96 14.99 1.25
CA TRP A 75 0.11 15.99 1.17
C TRP A 75 1.49 15.35 1.21
N ARG A 76 1.71 14.41 2.11
CA ARG A 76 2.96 13.64 2.17
C ARG A 76 3.26 12.94 0.84
N TRP A 77 2.27 12.25 0.26
CA TRP A 77 2.43 11.61 -1.04
C TRP A 77 2.69 12.63 -2.16
N ARG A 78 2.04 13.79 -2.13
CA ARG A 78 2.28 14.88 -3.08
C ARG A 78 3.73 15.37 -3.10
N LEU A 79 4.41 15.39 -1.95
CA LEU A 79 5.83 15.73 -1.90
C LEU A 79 6.68 14.75 -2.73
N ALA A 80 6.44 13.45 -2.58
CA ALA A 80 7.13 12.43 -3.36
C ALA A 80 6.83 12.54 -4.87
N VAL A 81 5.55 12.74 -5.23
CA VAL A 81 5.14 12.94 -6.63
C VAL A 81 5.84 14.16 -7.22
N GLY A 82 5.89 15.27 -6.49
CA GLY A 82 6.49 16.54 -6.96
C GLY A 82 8.01 16.46 -7.23
N ARG A 83 8.70 15.42 -6.73
CA ARG A 83 10.10 15.15 -7.06
C ARG A 83 10.28 14.31 -8.32
N LEU A 84 9.28 13.55 -8.69
CA LEU A 84 9.32 12.66 -9.84
C LEU A 84 8.71 13.29 -11.10
N GLU A 85 7.65 14.06 -10.93
CA GLU A 85 6.85 14.65 -12.02
C GLU A 85 6.03 15.84 -11.53
N THR A 86 5.47 16.63 -12.44
CA THR A 86 4.58 17.72 -12.06
C THR A 86 3.34 17.17 -11.38
N PRO A 87 3.14 17.46 -10.07
CA PRO A 87 2.04 16.87 -9.32
C PRO A 87 0.71 17.46 -9.77
N PRO A 88 -0.35 16.66 -9.90
CA PRO A 88 -1.72 17.16 -10.02
C PRO A 88 -2.11 18.01 -8.81
N GLY A 89 -3.20 18.75 -8.92
CA GLY A 89 -3.78 19.46 -7.78
C GLY A 89 -4.05 18.54 -6.59
N LEU A 90 -4.16 19.13 -5.39
CA LEU A 90 -4.33 18.35 -4.15
C LEU A 90 -5.60 17.49 -4.16
N LEU A 91 -6.72 18.02 -4.64
CA LEU A 91 -8.01 17.34 -4.68
C LEU A 91 -7.99 16.06 -5.54
N PRO A 92 -7.50 16.07 -6.80
CA PRO A 92 -7.33 14.85 -7.57
C PRO A 92 -6.44 13.80 -6.90
N LEU A 93 -5.34 14.21 -6.26
CA LEU A 93 -4.48 13.30 -5.48
C LEU A 93 -5.22 12.72 -4.28
N HIS A 94 -6.02 13.55 -3.59
CA HIS A 94 -6.85 13.10 -2.47
C HIS A 94 -7.86 12.02 -2.90
N TRP A 95 -8.54 12.22 -4.04
CA TRP A 95 -9.44 11.20 -4.59
C TRP A 95 -8.71 9.88 -4.90
N MET A 96 -7.48 9.95 -5.43
CA MET A 96 -6.66 8.74 -5.67
C MET A 96 -6.28 8.03 -4.36
N VAL A 97 -5.96 8.78 -3.30
CA VAL A 97 -5.67 8.21 -1.98
C VAL A 97 -6.93 7.56 -1.41
N MET A 98 -8.06 8.26 -1.38
CA MET A 98 -9.32 7.75 -0.82
C MET A 98 -9.82 6.48 -1.55
N ALA A 99 -9.77 6.47 -2.88
CA ALA A 99 -10.09 5.28 -3.67
C ALA A 99 -9.15 4.09 -3.34
N SER A 100 -7.84 4.35 -3.16
CA SER A 100 -6.89 3.31 -2.79
C SER A 100 -7.15 2.76 -1.39
N VAL A 101 -7.63 3.59 -0.47
CA VAL A 101 -8.01 3.17 0.90
C VAL A 101 -9.19 2.21 0.85
N VAL A 102 -10.25 2.52 0.09
CA VAL A 102 -11.41 1.60 -0.08
C VAL A 102 -10.94 0.25 -0.61
N ILE A 103 -10.14 0.24 -1.67
CA ILE A 103 -9.63 -1.00 -2.25
C ILE A 103 -8.82 -1.82 -1.23
N ASN A 104 -7.99 -1.17 -0.43
CA ASN A 104 -7.20 -1.84 0.62
C ASN A 104 -8.08 -2.40 1.75
N HIS A 105 -9.26 -1.85 1.99
CA HIS A 105 -10.20 -2.37 2.99
C HIS A 105 -10.99 -3.58 2.49
N ILE A 106 -11.21 -3.67 1.18
CA ILE A 106 -11.97 -4.78 0.56
C ILE A 106 -11.04 -5.96 0.22
N THR A 107 -9.75 -5.69 -0.08
CA THR A 107 -8.82 -6.72 -0.58
C THR A 107 -7.81 -7.17 0.48
N PRO A 108 -7.63 -8.50 0.68
CA PRO A 108 -6.66 -9.04 1.63
C PRO A 108 -5.23 -9.06 1.02
N THR A 109 -4.68 -7.90 0.71
CA THR A 109 -3.41 -7.80 -0.06
C THR A 109 -2.38 -6.90 0.57
N ALA A 110 -2.37 -6.76 1.88
CA ALA A 110 -1.38 -5.95 2.60
C ALA A 110 -1.16 -4.55 1.99
N ARG A 111 -2.23 -3.90 1.52
CA ARG A 111 -2.23 -2.55 0.92
C ARG A 111 -1.55 -2.44 -0.46
N VAL A 112 -1.16 -3.54 -1.08
CA VAL A 112 -0.43 -3.53 -2.36
C VAL A 112 -1.33 -3.11 -3.52
N ILE A 113 -2.55 -3.69 -3.63
CA ILE A 113 -3.45 -3.43 -4.75
C ILE A 113 -3.87 -1.97 -4.80
N GLY A 114 -4.26 -1.37 -3.67
CA GLY A 114 -4.58 0.06 -3.63
C GLY A 114 -3.40 0.95 -4.03
N GLY A 115 -2.17 0.57 -3.65
CA GLY A 115 -0.95 1.26 -4.07
C GLY A 115 -0.74 1.21 -5.59
N VAL A 116 -0.90 0.03 -6.20
CA VAL A 116 -0.80 -0.15 -7.66
C VAL A 116 -1.88 0.66 -8.39
N MET A 117 -3.13 0.65 -7.89
CA MET A 117 -4.21 1.44 -8.48
C MET A 117 -3.91 2.94 -8.41
N ARG A 118 -3.44 3.44 -7.26
CA ARG A 118 -3.02 4.83 -7.07
C ARG A 118 -1.94 5.24 -8.08
N ALA A 119 -0.92 4.40 -8.26
CA ALA A 119 0.13 4.63 -9.24
C ALA A 119 -0.39 4.66 -10.69
N ARG A 120 -1.31 3.75 -11.04
CA ARG A 120 -1.94 3.73 -12.37
C ARG A 120 -2.79 4.98 -12.64
N TYR A 121 -3.58 5.43 -11.67
CA TYR A 121 -4.37 6.66 -11.82
C TYR A 121 -3.47 7.88 -11.99
N LEU A 122 -2.37 7.97 -11.21
CA LEU A 122 -1.39 9.05 -11.33
C LEU A 122 -0.76 9.05 -12.72
N ALA A 123 -0.18 7.91 -13.16
CA ALA A 123 0.50 7.79 -14.45
C ALA A 123 -0.40 8.19 -15.63
N ARG A 124 -1.68 7.79 -15.61
CA ARG A 124 -2.64 8.19 -16.66
C ARG A 124 -2.92 9.69 -16.68
N ARG A 125 -2.91 10.32 -15.51
CA ARG A 125 -3.22 11.74 -15.41
C ARG A 125 -2.03 12.62 -15.76
N THR A 126 -0.81 12.17 -15.50
CA THR A 126 0.43 12.92 -15.75
C THR A 126 1.08 12.57 -17.09
N GLY A 127 0.63 11.49 -17.75
CA GLY A 127 1.31 10.94 -18.94
C GLY A 127 2.60 10.18 -18.60
N GLY A 128 2.92 10.02 -17.32
CA GLY A 128 4.09 9.29 -16.84
C GLY A 128 3.92 7.76 -16.89
N THR A 129 4.96 7.04 -16.44
CA THR A 129 4.92 5.57 -16.37
C THR A 129 4.38 5.09 -15.03
N ALA A 130 3.56 4.01 -15.05
CA ALA A 130 3.03 3.41 -13.82
C ALA A 130 4.14 2.91 -12.88
N GLY A 131 5.28 2.48 -13.41
CA GLY A 131 6.45 2.08 -12.62
C GLY A 131 7.01 3.25 -11.82
N ARG A 132 7.27 4.40 -12.47
CA ARG A 132 7.78 5.61 -11.80
C ARG A 132 6.80 6.12 -10.73
N ALA A 133 5.51 6.17 -11.05
CA ALA A 133 4.47 6.55 -10.10
C ALA A 133 4.41 5.58 -8.91
N PHE A 134 4.65 4.28 -9.14
CA PHE A 134 4.70 3.26 -8.08
C PHE A 134 5.92 3.42 -7.17
N GLY A 135 7.06 3.90 -7.68
CA GLY A 135 8.21 4.29 -6.85
C GLY A 135 7.86 5.35 -5.82
N GLY A 136 7.07 6.36 -6.20
CA GLY A 136 6.52 7.36 -5.26
C GLY A 136 5.56 6.76 -4.23
N VAL A 137 4.78 5.73 -4.59
CA VAL A 137 3.94 4.99 -3.65
C VAL A 137 4.77 4.17 -2.68
N LEU A 138 5.82 3.49 -3.15
CA LEU A 138 6.74 2.72 -2.29
C LEU A 138 7.44 3.63 -1.28
N PHE A 139 7.95 4.77 -1.72
CA PHE A 139 8.54 5.77 -0.82
C PHE A 139 7.57 6.19 0.28
N ASP A 140 6.33 6.56 -0.09
CA ASP A 140 5.28 6.96 0.84
C ASP A 140 4.97 5.84 1.86
N GLN A 141 4.94 4.58 1.42
CA GLN A 141 4.73 3.43 2.31
C GLN A 141 5.91 3.18 3.24
N LEU A 142 7.15 3.27 2.75
CA LEU A 142 8.35 3.12 3.57
C LEU A 142 8.41 4.18 4.66
N VAL A 143 8.19 5.45 4.32
CA VAL A 143 8.13 6.55 5.28
C VAL A 143 7.00 6.33 6.29
N HIS A 144 5.81 5.89 5.82
CA HIS A 144 4.70 5.59 6.72
C HIS A 144 5.08 4.50 7.74
N GLN A 145 5.65 3.39 7.28
CA GLN A 145 6.03 2.29 8.17
C GLN A 145 7.13 2.70 9.15
N ALA A 146 8.16 3.42 8.69
CA ALA A 146 9.22 3.92 9.53
C ALA A 146 8.67 4.86 10.63
N THR A 147 7.79 5.80 10.25
CA THR A 147 7.17 6.73 11.20
C THR A 147 6.26 6.00 12.18
N MET A 148 5.40 5.09 11.71
CA MET A 148 4.50 4.34 12.59
C MET A 148 5.28 3.47 13.58
N THR A 149 6.34 2.80 13.13
CA THR A 149 7.22 2.03 14.02
C THR A 149 7.86 2.92 15.08
N ALA A 150 8.43 4.06 14.68
CA ALA A 150 9.03 5.00 15.63
C ALA A 150 8.01 5.53 16.65
N VAL A 151 6.84 5.97 16.18
CA VAL A 151 5.76 6.47 17.05
C VAL A 151 5.22 5.38 17.97
N THR A 152 5.08 4.13 17.48
CA THR A 152 4.65 3.01 18.33
C THR A 152 5.64 2.77 19.45
N VAL A 153 6.93 2.66 19.14
CA VAL A 153 7.96 2.38 20.16
C VAL A 153 8.08 3.54 21.14
N LEU A 154 8.20 4.77 20.66
CA LEU A 154 8.29 5.96 21.51
C LEU A 154 7.02 6.15 22.35
N GLY A 155 5.85 5.90 21.77
CA GLY A 155 4.57 5.97 22.47
C GLY A 155 4.47 4.94 23.59
N VAL A 156 4.86 3.68 23.33
CA VAL A 156 4.88 2.62 24.37
C VAL A 156 5.85 2.94 25.49
N ILE A 157 7.04 3.46 25.16
CA ILE A 157 8.02 3.89 26.15
C ILE A 157 7.43 5.01 27.01
N ALA A 158 6.93 6.08 26.39
CA ALA A 158 6.39 7.24 27.09
C ALA A 158 5.16 6.88 27.93
N ALA A 159 4.22 6.09 27.39
CA ALA A 159 3.06 5.60 28.13
C ALA A 159 3.48 4.68 29.30
N GLY A 160 4.45 3.80 29.08
CA GLY A 160 4.97 2.90 30.11
C GLY A 160 5.56 3.65 31.30
N PHE A 161 6.30 4.72 31.06
CA PHE A 161 6.81 5.61 32.13
C PHE A 161 5.67 6.38 32.82
N ALA A 162 4.73 6.93 32.04
CA ALA A 162 3.61 7.70 32.55
C ALA A 162 2.69 6.92 33.51
N VAL A 163 2.51 5.61 33.28
CA VAL A 163 1.67 4.74 34.11
C VAL A 163 2.49 3.89 35.13
N GLY A 164 3.78 4.18 35.32
CA GLY A 164 4.63 3.46 36.28
C GLY A 164 5.03 2.05 35.85
N ARG A 165 4.78 1.67 34.58
CA ARG A 165 5.19 0.35 34.02
C ARG A 165 6.62 0.41 33.49
N HIS A 166 7.58 0.79 34.32
CA HIS A 166 8.98 1.01 33.93
C HIS A 166 9.64 -0.18 33.25
N ARG A 167 9.30 -1.42 33.63
CA ARG A 167 9.84 -2.63 33.01
C ARG A 167 9.48 -2.68 31.53
N LEU A 168 8.22 -2.39 31.16
CA LEU A 168 7.78 -2.36 29.77
C LEU A 168 8.51 -1.27 28.98
N ALA A 169 8.64 -0.07 29.56
CA ALA A 169 9.36 1.04 28.94
C ALA A 169 10.84 0.67 28.69
N TRP A 170 11.53 0.07 29.67
CA TRP A 170 12.92 -0.35 29.51
C TRP A 170 13.10 -1.44 28.45
N TRP A 171 12.24 -2.49 28.44
CA TRP A 171 12.31 -3.52 27.41
C TRP A 171 12.04 -2.97 26.01
N SER A 172 11.10 -2.02 25.87
CA SER A 172 10.83 -1.34 24.60
C SER A 172 12.02 -0.47 24.15
N LEU A 173 12.69 0.21 25.07
CA LEU A 173 13.89 0.99 24.80
C LEU A 173 15.06 0.10 24.33
N ILE A 174 15.29 -1.02 25.02
CA ILE A 174 16.31 -2.01 24.63
C ILE A 174 16.00 -2.56 23.23
N GLY A 175 14.76 -2.95 22.99
CA GLY A 175 14.32 -3.44 21.67
C GLY A 175 14.53 -2.41 20.56
N LEU A 176 14.23 -1.12 20.82
CA LEU A 176 14.46 -0.03 19.86
C LEU A 176 15.94 0.17 19.58
N THR A 177 16.79 0.18 20.60
CA THR A 177 18.24 0.36 20.43
C THR A 177 18.86 -0.79 19.63
N LEU A 178 18.44 -2.04 19.91
CA LEU A 178 18.87 -3.20 19.14
C LEU A 178 18.39 -3.12 17.68
N ALA A 179 17.12 -2.79 17.45
CA ALA A 179 16.58 -2.63 16.11
C ALA A 179 17.27 -1.51 15.32
N ALA A 180 17.57 -0.37 15.97
CA ALA A 180 18.31 0.72 15.37
C ALA A 180 19.77 0.33 15.05
N ALA A 181 20.44 -0.41 15.94
CA ALA A 181 21.78 -0.94 15.70
C ALA A 181 21.83 -1.92 14.51
N VAL A 182 20.86 -2.84 14.43
CA VAL A 182 20.73 -3.76 13.29
C VAL A 182 20.45 -3.00 12.00
N ALA A 183 19.52 -2.04 12.02
CA ALA A 183 19.20 -1.21 10.85
C ALA A 183 20.42 -0.41 10.38
N ALA A 184 21.19 0.20 11.32
CA ALA A 184 22.40 0.91 11.02
C ALA A 184 23.49 0.00 10.42
N ALA A 185 23.68 -1.20 11.00
CA ALA A 185 24.64 -2.20 10.48
C ALA A 185 24.26 -2.66 9.07
N LEU A 186 22.96 -2.93 8.81
CA LEU A 186 22.46 -3.29 7.49
C LEU A 186 22.62 -2.14 6.49
N TRP A 187 22.35 -0.89 6.91
CA TRP A 187 22.55 0.30 6.09
C TRP A 187 24.02 0.54 5.74
N LEU A 188 24.93 0.41 6.73
CA LEU A 188 26.38 0.50 6.51
C LEU A 188 26.88 -0.58 5.56
N ARG A 189 26.43 -1.83 5.74
CA ARG A 189 26.74 -2.94 4.80
C ARG A 189 26.19 -2.69 3.41
N TRP A 190 25.00 -2.10 3.31
CA TRP A 190 24.40 -1.73 2.03
C TRP A 190 25.18 -0.62 1.34
N ARG A 191 25.59 0.42 2.10
CA ARG A 191 26.38 1.55 1.59
C ARG A 191 27.81 1.16 1.20
N ALA A 192 28.44 0.25 1.96
CA ALA A 192 29.80 -0.22 1.69
C ALA A 192 29.92 -1.16 0.47
N ARG A 193 28.82 -1.58 -0.10
CA ARG A 193 28.80 -2.45 -1.27
C ARG A 193 28.67 -1.59 -2.53
N GLU A 194 29.76 -1.53 -3.32
CA GLU A 194 29.74 -0.88 -4.64
C GLU A 194 28.62 -1.45 -5.52
N GLY A 195 27.77 -0.56 -6.08
CA GLY A 195 26.55 -0.91 -6.82
C GLY A 195 25.38 -1.26 -5.89
N GLY A 196 24.55 -0.27 -5.60
CA GLY A 196 23.49 -0.27 -4.60
C GLY A 196 22.64 -1.55 -4.57
N GLY A 197 22.17 -1.93 -3.38
CA GLY A 197 21.35 -3.15 -3.20
C GLY A 197 20.11 -3.19 -4.10
N LEU A 198 19.58 -2.02 -4.48
CA LEU A 198 18.48 -1.88 -5.43
C LEU A 198 18.89 -2.26 -6.86
N ASP A 199 20.09 -1.90 -7.30
CA ASP A 199 20.62 -2.30 -8.62
C ASP A 199 20.89 -3.80 -8.72
N ARG A 200 21.29 -4.44 -7.61
CA ARG A 200 21.41 -5.90 -7.55
C ARG A 200 20.05 -6.58 -7.60
N LEU A 201 19.08 -6.08 -6.86
CA LEU A 201 17.71 -6.59 -6.93
C LEU A 201 17.16 -6.42 -8.34
N ALA A 202 17.39 -5.27 -8.97
CA ALA A 202 17.00 -5.01 -10.34
C ALA A 202 17.66 -6.00 -11.31
N ARG A 203 18.97 -6.24 -11.20
CA ARG A 203 19.69 -7.24 -12.02
C ARG A 203 19.20 -8.66 -11.78
N TYR A 204 19.06 -9.08 -10.54
CA TYR A 204 18.52 -10.40 -10.17
C TYR A 204 17.12 -10.65 -10.74
N LEU A 205 16.26 -9.64 -10.69
CA LEU A 205 14.92 -9.71 -11.29
C LEU A 205 14.99 -9.73 -12.83
N ALA A 206 15.97 -9.01 -13.44
CA ALA A 206 16.22 -9.01 -14.87
C ALA A 206 16.61 -10.40 -15.40
N GLU A 207 17.56 -11.03 -14.72
CA GLU A 207 18.07 -12.35 -15.09
C GLU A 207 16.97 -13.43 -15.05
N ARG A 208 15.97 -13.26 -14.15
CA ARG A 208 14.84 -14.20 -14.03
C ARG A 208 13.62 -13.89 -14.89
N ALA A 209 13.55 -12.71 -15.50
CA ALA A 209 12.35 -12.29 -16.25
C ALA A 209 12.21 -12.94 -17.64
N GLY A 210 13.22 -13.64 -18.13
CA GLY A 210 13.20 -14.22 -19.48
C GLY A 210 13.17 -13.17 -20.61
N ALA A 211 13.48 -13.58 -21.85
CA ALA A 211 13.69 -12.65 -22.97
C ALA A 211 12.41 -11.95 -23.47
N ASP A 212 11.20 -12.58 -23.33
CA ASP A 212 9.95 -12.05 -23.90
C ASP A 212 8.70 -12.36 -23.06
N GLY A 213 7.71 -11.43 -23.07
CA GLY A 213 6.39 -11.68 -22.50
C GLY A 213 5.93 -10.73 -21.37
N PRO A 214 4.84 -11.07 -20.67
CA PRO A 214 4.29 -10.25 -19.58
C PRO A 214 5.26 -10.08 -18.41
N ALA A 215 6.18 -11.02 -18.20
CA ALA A 215 7.23 -10.95 -17.16
C ALA A 215 8.21 -9.80 -17.44
N ARG A 216 8.63 -9.58 -18.69
CA ARG A 216 9.50 -8.48 -19.10
C ARG A 216 8.85 -7.11 -18.88
N ARG A 217 7.54 -6.97 -19.18
CA ARG A 217 6.80 -5.74 -18.91
C ARG A 217 6.69 -5.46 -17.41
N ALA A 218 6.38 -6.47 -16.62
CA ALA A 218 6.34 -6.35 -15.16
C ALA A 218 7.71 -5.98 -14.60
N PHE A 219 8.79 -6.54 -15.13
CA PHE A 219 10.16 -6.23 -14.77
C PHE A 219 10.54 -4.78 -15.12
N ALA A 220 10.22 -4.30 -16.33
CA ALA A 220 10.47 -2.92 -16.74
C ALA A 220 9.75 -1.92 -15.80
N HIS A 221 8.50 -2.19 -15.43
CA HIS A 221 7.77 -1.39 -14.45
C HIS A 221 8.44 -1.44 -13.06
N GLY A 222 8.92 -2.61 -12.63
CA GLY A 222 9.65 -2.78 -11.37
C GLY A 222 10.96 -1.99 -11.35
N ARG A 223 11.73 -1.99 -12.44
CA ARG A 223 12.95 -1.21 -12.58
C ARG A 223 12.69 0.29 -12.48
N HIS A 224 11.72 0.82 -13.24
CA HIS A 224 11.33 2.23 -13.12
C HIS A 224 10.85 2.62 -11.71
N ALA A 225 10.24 1.69 -10.96
CA ALA A 225 9.84 1.95 -9.58
C ALA A 225 11.06 2.01 -8.65
N ILE A 226 12.05 1.14 -8.85
CA ILE A 226 13.30 1.13 -8.08
C ILE A 226 14.12 2.39 -8.36
N ASP A 227 14.28 2.77 -9.64
CA ASP A 227 15.00 3.98 -10.04
C ASP A 227 14.34 5.24 -9.45
N ALA A 228 13.00 5.32 -9.48
CA ALA A 228 12.28 6.44 -8.88
C ALA A 228 12.40 6.46 -7.34
N LEU A 229 12.39 5.29 -6.70
CA LEU A 229 12.57 5.18 -5.25
C LEU A 229 13.98 5.61 -4.83
N SER A 230 15.04 5.25 -5.58
CA SER A 230 16.42 5.65 -5.26
C SER A 230 16.56 7.16 -5.29
N VAL A 231 16.04 7.83 -6.33
CA VAL A 231 16.02 9.30 -6.44
C VAL A 231 15.36 9.96 -5.23
N LEU A 232 14.23 9.40 -4.76
CA LEU A 232 13.51 9.94 -3.59
C LEU A 232 14.27 9.71 -2.28
N LEU A 233 15.01 8.58 -2.17
CA LEU A 233 15.79 8.25 -0.97
C LEU A 233 17.11 9.03 -0.87
N GLU A 234 17.56 9.67 -1.94
CA GLU A 234 18.74 10.56 -1.93
C GLU A 234 18.41 11.96 -1.41
N ASP A 235 17.15 12.38 -1.44
CA ASP A 235 16.71 13.70 -0.96
C ASP A 235 16.42 13.70 0.54
N GLY A 236 17.41 14.05 1.34
CA GLY A 236 17.29 14.11 2.80
C GLY A 236 16.24 15.15 3.27
N ARG A 237 16.03 16.25 2.52
CA ARG A 237 14.99 17.25 2.87
C ARG A 237 13.59 16.69 2.65
N LEU A 238 13.40 15.97 1.55
CA LEU A 238 12.14 15.27 1.28
C LEU A 238 11.86 14.23 2.37
N ILE A 239 12.85 13.42 2.74
CA ILE A 239 12.70 12.41 3.78
C ILE A 239 12.32 13.06 5.10
N ALA A 240 13.01 14.13 5.53
CA ALA A 240 12.71 14.85 6.77
C ALA A 240 11.28 15.42 6.77
N ALA A 241 10.87 16.08 5.68
CA ALA A 241 9.51 16.61 5.55
C ALA A 241 8.44 15.51 5.54
N ALA A 242 8.71 14.39 4.87
CA ALA A 242 7.80 13.26 4.81
C ALA A 242 7.69 12.55 6.18
N LEU A 243 8.78 12.42 6.94
CA LEU A 243 8.76 11.90 8.31
C LEU A 243 8.01 12.83 9.27
N ALA A 244 8.21 14.16 9.17
CA ALA A 244 7.47 15.14 9.96
C ALA A 244 5.97 15.06 9.71
N LEU A 245 5.53 15.00 8.43
CA LEU A 245 4.13 14.79 8.08
C LEU A 245 3.62 13.41 8.52
N GLY A 246 4.47 12.39 8.53
CA GLY A 246 4.14 11.07 9.06
C GLY A 246 3.89 11.10 10.57
N GLY A 247 4.73 11.80 11.32
CA GLY A 247 4.55 12.04 12.77
C GLY A 247 3.25 12.82 13.04
N PHE A 248 3.03 13.90 12.29
CA PHE A 248 1.79 14.68 12.41
C PHE A 248 0.54 13.85 12.07
N TYR A 249 0.59 13.00 11.03
CA TYR A 249 -0.45 12.02 10.75
C TYR A 249 -0.73 11.11 11.95
N ALA A 250 0.31 10.61 12.62
CA ALA A 250 0.16 9.73 13.77
C ALA A 250 -0.50 10.44 14.96
N LEU A 251 -0.09 11.69 15.23
CA LEU A 251 -0.68 12.52 16.29
C LEU A 251 -2.16 12.82 16.00
N VAL A 252 -2.52 13.22 14.78
CA VAL A 252 -3.90 13.48 14.40
C VAL A 252 -4.74 12.20 14.43
N ASN A 253 -4.15 11.06 14.06
CA ASN A 253 -4.81 9.76 14.17
C ASN A 253 -5.09 9.37 15.63
N ALA A 254 -4.12 9.58 16.54
CA ALA A 254 -4.31 9.37 17.96
C ALA A 254 -5.33 10.36 18.57
N ALA A 255 -5.29 11.64 18.16
CA ALA A 255 -6.24 12.65 18.58
C ALA A 255 -7.69 12.32 18.17
N SER A 256 -7.90 11.69 17.00
CA SER A 256 -9.22 11.23 16.60
C SER A 256 -9.77 10.11 17.52
N GLN A 257 -8.93 9.18 17.94
CA GLN A 257 -9.30 8.15 18.92
C GLN A 257 -9.50 8.75 20.31
N TRP A 258 -8.66 9.71 20.69
CA TRP A 258 -8.78 10.42 21.97
C TRP A 258 -10.10 11.21 22.05
N ALA A 259 -10.53 11.84 20.94
CA ALA A 259 -11.85 12.45 20.85
C ALA A 259 -12.99 11.43 21.03
N VAL A 260 -12.83 10.20 20.52
CA VAL A 260 -13.80 9.12 20.76
C VAL A 260 -13.92 8.75 22.24
N PHE A 261 -12.80 8.69 22.99
CA PHE A 261 -12.85 8.48 24.43
C PHE A 261 -13.63 9.59 25.14
N HIS A 262 -13.38 10.86 24.75
CA HIS A 262 -14.10 12.00 25.31
C HIS A 262 -15.60 11.95 24.95
N ALA A 263 -15.94 11.47 23.76
CA ALA A 263 -17.35 11.24 23.39
C ALA A 263 -18.05 10.26 24.35
N LEU A 264 -17.30 9.27 24.85
CA LEU A 264 -17.79 8.27 25.80
C LEU A 264 -17.65 8.70 27.28
N GLY A 265 -17.27 9.97 27.55
CA GLY A 265 -17.07 10.49 28.90
C GLY A 265 -15.77 10.04 29.58
N GLN A 266 -14.85 9.42 28.84
CA GLN A 266 -13.59 8.91 29.36
C GLN A 266 -12.41 9.84 28.98
N GLN A 267 -11.39 9.91 29.84
CA GLN A 267 -10.26 10.82 29.66
C GLN A 267 -8.90 10.10 29.85
N PRO A 268 -8.57 9.10 29.04
CA PRO A 268 -7.25 8.48 29.12
C PRO A 268 -6.16 9.48 28.73
N GLY A 269 -4.97 9.33 29.31
CA GLY A 269 -3.81 10.13 28.92
C GLY A 269 -3.51 9.99 27.42
N PHE A 270 -3.23 11.10 26.74
CA PHE A 270 -2.99 11.11 25.28
C PHE A 270 -1.86 10.15 24.84
N LEU A 271 -0.80 10.00 25.65
CA LEU A 271 0.31 9.08 25.36
C LEU A 271 -0.14 7.61 25.35
N ILE A 272 -1.10 7.24 26.21
CA ILE A 272 -1.70 5.91 26.24
C ILE A 272 -2.45 5.67 24.93
N VAL A 273 -3.24 6.66 24.50
CA VAL A 273 -3.99 6.57 23.24
C VAL A 273 -3.05 6.48 22.05
N LEU A 274 -2.00 7.31 22.01
CA LEU A 274 -0.99 7.29 20.95
C LEU A 274 -0.31 5.91 20.85
N ALA A 275 0.10 5.35 21.97
CA ALA A 275 0.72 4.03 22.05
C ALA A 275 -0.22 2.93 21.56
N ALA A 276 -1.46 2.87 22.08
CA ALA A 276 -2.42 1.83 21.79
C ALA A 276 -2.88 1.85 20.32
N VAL A 277 -3.18 3.04 19.79
CA VAL A 277 -3.60 3.22 18.40
C VAL A 277 -2.49 2.85 17.43
N SER A 278 -1.25 3.30 17.71
CA SER A 278 -0.09 3.01 16.85
C SER A 278 0.23 1.50 16.87
N LEU A 279 0.17 0.86 18.04
CA LEU A 279 0.36 -0.58 18.17
C LEU A 279 -0.73 -1.37 17.43
N GLY A 280 -2.00 -0.95 17.55
CA GLY A 280 -3.11 -1.53 16.81
C GLY A 280 -2.92 -1.45 15.30
N MET A 281 -2.51 -0.29 14.78
CA MET A 281 -2.21 -0.11 13.36
C MET A 281 -1.05 -0.97 12.88
N ALA A 282 0.01 -1.13 13.68
CA ALA A 282 1.14 -1.99 13.38
C ALA A 282 0.71 -3.47 13.31
N ALA A 283 -0.06 -3.93 14.30
CA ALA A 283 -0.60 -5.29 14.33
C ALA A 283 -1.51 -5.59 13.13
N GLY A 284 -2.41 -4.67 12.79
CA GLY A 284 -3.28 -4.80 11.63
C GLY A 284 -2.53 -4.82 10.30
N ALA A 285 -1.42 -4.08 10.18
CA ALA A 285 -0.57 -4.11 8.99
C ALA A 285 0.17 -5.44 8.83
N LEU A 286 0.58 -6.06 9.94
CA LEU A 286 1.28 -7.37 9.94
C LEU A 286 0.33 -8.54 9.71
N ALA A 287 -0.90 -8.46 10.19
CA ALA A 287 -1.87 -9.55 10.09
C ALA A 287 -2.33 -9.86 8.65
N GLY A 288 -2.20 -8.90 7.73
CA GLY A 288 -2.59 -9.08 6.32
C GLY A 288 -4.09 -9.32 6.09
N THR A 289 -4.93 -9.11 7.11
CA THR A 289 -6.39 -9.19 6.98
C THR A 289 -6.95 -7.96 6.26
N PRO A 290 -8.10 -8.07 5.56
CA PRO A 290 -8.75 -6.93 4.94
C PRO A 290 -8.97 -5.80 5.97
N GLY A 291 -8.42 -4.60 5.70
CA GLY A 291 -8.52 -3.47 6.62
C GLY A 291 -7.88 -3.67 8.00
N GLY A 292 -7.13 -4.75 8.21
CA GLY A 292 -6.53 -5.10 9.51
C GLY A 292 -7.54 -5.56 10.55
N VAL A 293 -8.75 -5.97 10.12
CA VAL A 293 -9.85 -6.39 11.02
C VAL A 293 -9.40 -7.53 11.92
N GLY A 294 -9.76 -7.46 13.17
CA GLY A 294 -9.44 -8.40 14.23
C GLY A 294 -8.12 -8.07 14.91
N ALA A 295 -7.02 -8.04 14.20
CA ALA A 295 -5.71 -7.80 14.79
C ALA A 295 -5.53 -6.35 15.28
N THR A 296 -6.08 -5.37 14.55
CA THR A 296 -6.03 -3.96 14.98
C THR A 296 -6.80 -3.76 16.27
N GLU A 297 -8.03 -4.25 16.33
CA GLU A 297 -8.91 -4.13 17.49
C GLU A 297 -8.31 -4.87 18.70
N ALA A 298 -7.88 -6.09 18.51
CA ALA A 298 -7.28 -6.90 19.56
C ALA A 298 -6.05 -6.24 20.18
N ALA A 299 -5.11 -5.78 19.33
CA ALA A 299 -3.90 -5.13 19.82
C ALA A 299 -4.21 -3.78 20.47
N MET A 300 -5.16 -3.03 19.95
CA MET A 300 -5.55 -1.72 20.50
C MET A 300 -6.23 -1.86 21.85
N ILE A 301 -7.24 -2.74 21.96
CA ILE A 301 -7.93 -3.01 23.23
C ILE A 301 -6.94 -3.58 24.25
N GLY A 302 -6.13 -4.56 23.86
CA GLY A 302 -5.12 -5.15 24.73
C GLY A 302 -4.11 -4.12 25.24
N ALA A 303 -3.69 -3.19 24.40
CA ALA A 303 -2.79 -2.10 24.81
C ALA A 303 -3.48 -1.12 25.78
N PHE A 304 -4.72 -0.73 25.54
CA PHE A 304 -5.47 0.12 26.46
C PHE A 304 -5.59 -0.54 27.84
N VAL A 305 -5.99 -1.80 27.90
CA VAL A 305 -6.08 -2.58 29.14
C VAL A 305 -4.71 -2.70 29.81
N LEU A 306 -3.65 -2.97 29.03
CA LEU A 306 -2.28 -3.00 29.52
C LEU A 306 -1.88 -1.69 30.20
N PHE A 307 -2.32 -0.55 29.70
CA PHE A 307 -2.05 0.76 30.28
C PHE A 307 -3.07 1.23 31.32
N GLY A 308 -3.97 0.35 31.77
CA GLY A 308 -4.89 0.59 32.88
C GLY A 308 -6.23 1.21 32.51
N VAL A 309 -6.59 1.23 31.22
CA VAL A 309 -7.93 1.61 30.79
C VAL A 309 -8.87 0.43 31.03
N ASP A 310 -10.08 0.71 31.53
CA ASP A 310 -11.10 -0.33 31.71
C ASP A 310 -11.41 -1.07 30.41
N ARG A 311 -11.69 -2.37 30.50
CA ARG A 311 -11.87 -3.22 29.33
C ARG A 311 -13.12 -2.86 28.54
N VAL A 312 -14.21 -2.48 29.19
CA VAL A 312 -15.46 -2.08 28.53
C VAL A 312 -15.25 -0.77 27.78
N ASP A 313 -14.61 0.21 28.45
CA ASP A 313 -14.27 1.51 27.85
C ASP A 313 -13.29 1.37 26.66
N ALA A 314 -12.25 0.56 26.82
CA ALA A 314 -11.30 0.27 25.75
C ALA A 314 -11.98 -0.37 24.53
N THR A 315 -12.91 -1.28 24.78
CA THR A 315 -13.68 -1.97 23.72
C THR A 315 -14.65 -1.01 23.04
N ALA A 316 -15.44 -0.26 23.83
CA ALA A 316 -16.38 0.73 23.31
C ALA A 316 -15.68 1.77 22.42
N ALA A 317 -14.61 2.36 22.93
CA ALA A 317 -13.84 3.37 22.19
C ALA A 317 -13.21 2.79 20.93
N SER A 318 -12.68 1.57 20.99
CA SER A 318 -12.07 0.92 19.83
C SER A 318 -13.08 0.60 18.74
N LEU A 319 -14.24 0.05 19.09
CA LEU A 319 -15.32 -0.27 18.15
C LEU A 319 -15.92 0.99 17.54
N LEU A 320 -16.21 2.01 18.34
CA LEU A 320 -16.75 3.27 17.85
C LEU A 320 -15.79 3.96 16.87
N TYR A 321 -14.51 4.03 17.23
CA TYR A 321 -13.48 4.59 16.36
C TYR A 321 -13.39 3.84 15.02
N ARG A 322 -13.41 2.51 15.05
CA ARG A 322 -13.35 1.69 13.84
C ARG A 322 -14.61 1.87 13.00
N GLY A 323 -15.78 1.92 13.64
CA GLY A 323 -17.04 2.24 12.96
C GLY A 323 -17.00 3.59 12.24
N LEU A 324 -16.57 4.65 12.94
CA LEU A 324 -16.40 5.98 12.35
C LEU A 324 -15.37 5.99 11.23
N HIS A 325 -14.25 5.26 11.42
CA HIS A 325 -13.25 5.13 10.38
C HIS A 325 -13.80 4.48 9.10
N TYR A 326 -14.48 3.34 9.21
CA TYR A 326 -15.10 2.67 8.06
C TYR A 326 -16.20 3.51 7.43
N ALA A 327 -17.07 4.14 8.22
CA ALA A 327 -18.10 5.03 7.73
C ALA A 327 -17.48 6.19 6.92
N THR A 328 -16.43 6.83 7.45
CA THR A 328 -15.70 7.91 6.75
C THR A 328 -15.05 7.43 5.44
N VAL A 329 -14.42 6.27 5.47
CA VAL A 329 -13.79 5.68 4.27
C VAL A 329 -14.82 5.35 3.21
N LEU A 330 -15.97 4.78 3.58
CA LEU A 330 -17.04 4.46 2.65
C LEU A 330 -17.72 5.73 2.11
N ALA A 331 -18.02 6.70 2.98
CA ALA A 331 -18.70 7.93 2.58
C ALA A 331 -17.88 8.79 1.60
N VAL A 332 -16.56 8.86 1.79
CA VAL A 332 -15.69 9.69 0.95
C VAL A 332 -14.99 8.88 -0.13
N GLY A 333 -14.54 7.69 0.21
CA GLY A 333 -13.70 6.87 -0.68
C GLY A 333 -14.49 6.16 -1.78
N SER A 334 -15.74 5.73 -1.51
CA SER A 334 -16.55 5.07 -2.55
C SER A 334 -16.94 6.03 -3.69
N PRO A 335 -17.41 7.25 -3.44
CA PRO A 335 -17.59 8.25 -4.50
C PRO A 335 -16.29 8.57 -5.26
N ALA A 336 -15.16 8.65 -4.53
CA ALA A 336 -13.85 8.86 -5.15
C ALA A 336 -13.48 7.74 -6.13
N LEU A 337 -13.70 6.49 -5.73
CA LEU A 337 -13.44 5.33 -6.57
C LEU A 337 -14.33 5.31 -7.83
N VAL A 338 -15.63 5.55 -7.65
CA VAL A 338 -16.60 5.63 -8.76
C VAL A 338 -16.21 6.75 -9.73
N TRP A 339 -15.91 7.93 -9.23
CA TRP A 339 -15.52 9.08 -10.05
C TRP A 339 -14.25 8.82 -10.88
N LEU A 340 -13.22 8.20 -10.26
CA LEU A 340 -11.99 7.85 -10.96
C LEU A 340 -12.24 6.79 -12.04
N GLU A 341 -13.12 5.83 -11.76
CA GLU A 341 -13.46 4.78 -12.72
C GLU A 341 -14.29 5.29 -13.90
N LEU A 342 -15.24 6.20 -13.65
CA LEU A 342 -16.00 6.86 -14.71
C LEU A 342 -15.08 7.70 -15.61
N LYS A 343 -14.18 8.50 -15.02
CA LYS A 343 -13.17 9.22 -15.81
C LYS A 343 -12.25 8.30 -16.61
N ARG A 344 -11.89 7.13 -16.04
CA ARG A 344 -11.10 6.13 -16.76
C ARG A 344 -11.80 5.64 -18.02
N ARG A 345 -13.11 5.37 -17.92
CA ARG A 345 -13.92 4.92 -19.08
C ARG A 345 -14.07 6.01 -20.14
N ALA A 346 -14.29 7.25 -19.73
CA ALA A 346 -14.44 8.38 -20.63
C ALA A 346 -13.16 8.74 -21.42
N THR A 347 -11.98 8.37 -20.91
CA THR A 347 -10.68 8.62 -21.58
C THR A 347 -10.16 7.42 -22.37
N GLN A 348 -10.83 6.27 -22.35
CA GLN A 348 -10.56 5.17 -23.28
C GLN A 348 -11.32 5.47 -24.58
N PRO A 349 -10.63 5.80 -25.72
CA PRO A 349 -11.35 5.98 -26.99
C PRO A 349 -12.03 4.67 -27.37
N ALA A 350 -13.14 4.80 -28.10
CA ALA A 350 -13.93 3.71 -28.68
C ALA A 350 -13.15 2.74 -29.62
N ALA A 351 -11.84 2.93 -29.74
CA ALA A 351 -10.93 2.12 -30.55
C ALA A 351 -10.91 0.62 -30.22
N ALA A 352 -11.49 0.19 -29.11
CA ALA A 352 -11.62 -1.24 -28.81
C ALA A 352 -12.92 -1.84 -29.37
N ASP A 353 -13.94 -1.03 -29.62
CA ASP A 353 -15.20 -1.50 -30.23
C ASP A 353 -15.10 -1.52 -31.75
N ASP A 354 -14.41 -0.57 -32.39
CA ASP A 354 -14.13 -0.60 -33.83
C ASP A 354 -13.25 -1.78 -34.24
N ALA A 355 -12.32 -2.20 -33.41
CA ALA A 355 -11.51 -3.40 -33.66
C ALA A 355 -12.31 -4.72 -33.52
N ARG A 356 -13.40 -4.71 -32.74
CA ARG A 356 -14.31 -5.87 -32.63
C ARG A 356 -15.39 -5.88 -33.72
N LEU A 357 -15.79 -4.72 -34.21
CA LEU A 357 -16.76 -4.60 -35.30
C LEU A 357 -16.10 -4.68 -36.67
N GLY A 358 -14.85 -4.26 -36.82
CA GLY A 358 -14.07 -4.37 -38.07
C GLY A 358 -13.55 -5.77 -38.39
N GLY A 359 -13.53 -6.68 -37.39
CA GLY A 359 -13.10 -8.08 -37.56
C GLY A 359 -14.20 -9.03 -38.09
N ALA A 360 -15.46 -8.58 -38.11
CA ALA A 360 -16.60 -9.43 -38.51
C ALA A 360 -17.04 -9.28 -39.98
N SER A 361 -16.40 -8.42 -40.78
CA SER A 361 -16.78 -8.17 -42.18
C SER A 361 -15.67 -8.43 -43.21
N ALA A 362 -14.66 -9.22 -42.87
CA ALA A 362 -13.74 -9.76 -43.87
C ALA A 362 -14.26 -11.12 -44.34
N GLU A 363 -15.20 -11.11 -45.30
CA GLU A 363 -15.51 -12.28 -46.13
C GLU A 363 -14.23 -12.79 -46.83
N PRO A 364 -13.99 -14.11 -46.88
CA PRO A 364 -12.88 -14.66 -47.60
C PRO A 364 -13.16 -14.54 -49.11
N LYS A 365 -12.42 -13.68 -49.79
CA LYS A 365 -12.40 -13.59 -51.25
C LYS A 365 -11.86 -14.90 -51.81
N ALA A 366 -12.70 -15.61 -52.56
CA ALA A 366 -12.38 -16.84 -53.27
C ALA A 366 -11.17 -16.67 -54.23
N PRO A 367 -10.39 -17.73 -54.47
CA PRO A 367 -9.24 -17.65 -55.36
C PRO A 367 -9.72 -17.63 -56.82
N ASP A 368 -9.30 -16.58 -57.53
CA ASP A 368 -9.47 -16.46 -58.96
C ASP A 368 -8.41 -17.33 -59.69
N SER A 369 -8.91 -18.34 -60.40
CA SER A 369 -8.14 -19.23 -61.20
C SER A 369 -8.11 -18.68 -62.62
N GLY A 370 -6.93 -18.48 -63.23
CA GLY A 370 -6.83 -18.33 -64.66
C GLY A 370 -5.55 -17.69 -65.17
N GLU A 371 -4.76 -18.57 -65.84
CA GLU A 371 -3.91 -18.32 -67.01
C GLU A 371 -2.73 -17.32 -66.88
N GLY A 372 -1.49 -17.69 -67.08
CA GLY A 372 -0.72 -18.38 -68.08
C GLY A 372 0.49 -17.53 -68.52
N PRO A 373 1.70 -18.08 -68.72
CA PRO A 373 2.90 -17.30 -69.06
C PRO A 373 3.03 -17.27 -70.60
N PRO A 374 4.05 -16.74 -71.29
CA PRO A 374 5.31 -16.12 -70.97
C PRO A 374 5.73 -14.95 -71.89
N GLN A 375 6.90 -14.42 -71.79
CA GLN A 375 7.94 -14.22 -72.84
C GLN A 375 8.94 -13.11 -72.44
N ASP A 376 10.12 -13.59 -72.19
CA ASP A 376 11.43 -13.27 -72.74
C ASP A 376 11.58 -11.98 -73.57
N ARG A 377 12.47 -11.07 -73.14
CA ARG A 377 13.39 -10.33 -74.03
C ARG A 377 14.45 -9.57 -73.17
N ARG A 378 15.61 -10.21 -73.13
CA ARG A 378 17.00 -9.68 -73.34
C ARG A 378 17.29 -8.20 -73.14
N SER A 379 18.32 -8.06 -72.33
CA SER A 379 19.31 -6.97 -72.11
C SER A 379 19.63 -6.09 -73.33
N PRO A 380 20.32 -4.94 -73.21
CA PRO A 380 21.67 -4.89 -72.71
C PRO A 380 22.06 -3.64 -71.83
N VAL A 381 23.13 -3.83 -71.07
CA VAL A 381 24.04 -2.86 -70.50
C VAL A 381 24.81 -2.19 -71.66
N PRO A 382 25.36 -0.94 -71.63
CA PRO A 382 26.49 -0.58 -70.78
C PRO A 382 26.66 0.90 -70.38
N GLY A 383 27.58 1.11 -69.46
CA GLY A 383 28.57 2.20 -69.60
C GLY A 383 28.70 3.24 -68.51
N HIS A 384 29.72 3.02 -67.70
CA HIS A 384 30.76 3.96 -67.29
C HIS A 384 30.43 5.46 -67.01
N ARG A 385 30.69 5.94 -65.82
CA ARG A 385 31.89 6.78 -65.47
C ARG A 385 31.78 7.41 -64.08
N SER A 386 32.75 7.12 -63.27
CA SER A 386 33.30 7.97 -62.21
C SER A 386 34.20 9.00 -62.88
N PRO A 387 34.71 10.08 -62.26
CA PRO A 387 35.00 10.35 -60.86
C PRO A 387 34.89 11.84 -60.40
N ALA A 388 35.13 12.05 -59.09
CA ALA A 388 35.86 13.09 -58.42
C ALA A 388 35.43 14.57 -58.44
N ASP A 389 35.63 15.16 -57.24
CA ASP A 389 35.88 16.56 -56.90
C ASP A 389 34.66 17.49 -56.62
N ARG A 390 34.32 17.68 -55.40
CA ARG A 390 34.80 18.77 -54.51
C ARG A 390 34.12 18.69 -53.13
#